data_7ec833a2f308c1c9fa4065b23769520d
#
_entry.id   7ec833a2f308c1c9fa4065b23769520d
#
_cell.length_a   1.000
_cell.length_b   1.000
_cell.length_c   1.000
_cell.angle_alpha   90.00
_cell.angle_beta   90.00
_cell.angle_gamma   90.00
#
_symmetry.space_group_name_H-M   'P 1'
#
loop_
_entity.id
_entity.type
_entity.pdbx_description
1 polymer ?
#
loop_
_entity_poly.entity_id
_entity_poly.type
_entity_poly.pdbx_seq_one_letter_code
_entity_poly.pdbx_strand_id
1 'polypeptide(L)'
;MNAKYLHTIKWIGELLESGNIPYQFMGPSALFIQGVEIKDYLNIMVDVQWDVFDETVALFIDHAPSQPQKNPETAFFQLEKDGIQITVRCLFNMTIKTDPYRLPIPVGETELWCQSLYSYLYHAEMQRNSAEIHSYLSAAQQGFTAENEQAWNQNNYQALVNRYGRPEELADKIKHNPKWRLHPFYKYMGEMAGRKVTHLMGSNGVKAVAMAILGAEVKVVDFSRENATFAKELAVSSDVDVEYVVSDVLSLPPENVLGDQDFVLMELGVLHYLIDLHPLFEKVKGMLKPGGRFVLHEFHPISTKLITSTGKKHKVTGNYFAPAIENNEVAFSKHMPEEDKRGLAKVVQRKWTIGELITAVGQSGLVIKVLEEEPNHKINDIGIPKTYTLVAERISDTHGA
;
A
#
# COMPACT_ATOMS: atom_id res chain seq x y z
N MET A 1 32.19 -1.65 8.31
CA MET A 1 31.18 -2.08 9.30
C MET A 1 30.08 -2.91 8.66
N ASN A 2 29.44 -2.44 7.60
CA ASN A 2 28.36 -3.16 6.91
C ASN A 2 28.74 -4.55 6.37
N ALA A 3 29.92 -4.74 5.78
CA ALA A 3 30.33 -6.03 5.24
C ALA A 3 30.52 -7.10 6.33
N LYS A 4 31.04 -6.71 7.49
CA LYS A 4 31.21 -7.59 8.64
C LYS A 4 29.87 -7.99 9.26
N TYR A 5 28.97 -7.02 9.40
CA TYR A 5 27.60 -7.23 9.87
C TYR A 5 26.82 -8.19 8.97
N LEU A 6 26.88 -7.97 7.65
CA LEU A 6 26.26 -8.84 6.66
C LEU A 6 26.84 -10.26 6.69
N HIS A 7 28.16 -10.39 6.86
CA HIS A 7 28.81 -11.70 6.97
C HIS A 7 28.31 -12.47 8.19
N THR A 8 28.19 -11.79 9.34
CA THR A 8 27.67 -12.43 10.57
C THR A 8 26.21 -12.84 10.43
N ILE A 9 25.38 -12.00 9.81
CA ILE A 9 23.97 -12.32 9.50
C ILE A 9 23.87 -13.58 8.61
N LYS A 10 24.64 -13.64 7.52
CA LYS A 10 24.66 -14.81 6.63
C LYS A 10 25.08 -16.07 7.38
N TRP A 11 26.14 -15.98 8.15
CA TRP A 11 26.61 -17.10 8.97
C TRP A 11 25.52 -17.63 9.92
N ILE A 12 24.78 -16.75 10.61
CA ILE A 12 23.64 -17.15 11.47
C ILE A 12 22.58 -17.88 10.64
N GLY A 13 22.18 -17.31 9.51
CA GLY A 13 21.18 -17.89 8.64
C GLY A 13 21.59 -19.29 8.14
N GLU A 14 22.80 -19.43 7.62
CA GLU A 14 23.36 -20.71 7.15
C GLU A 14 23.41 -21.77 8.28
N LEU A 15 23.80 -21.36 9.48
CA LEU A 15 23.84 -22.26 10.63
C LEU A 15 22.43 -22.75 11.01
N LEU A 16 21.45 -21.85 11.11
CA LEU A 16 20.06 -22.19 11.43
C LEU A 16 19.39 -23.06 10.33
N GLU A 17 19.66 -22.76 9.06
CA GLU A 17 19.21 -23.60 7.93
C GLU A 17 19.83 -25.01 7.99
N SER A 18 21.13 -25.12 8.31
CA SER A 18 21.80 -26.44 8.44
C SER A 18 21.19 -27.30 9.54
N GLY A 19 20.69 -26.67 10.61
CA GLY A 19 19.96 -27.33 11.71
C GLY A 19 18.46 -27.51 11.43
N ASN A 20 17.96 -27.05 10.27
CA ASN A 20 16.54 -27.04 9.94
C ASN A 20 15.68 -26.31 11.00
N ILE A 21 16.23 -25.27 11.61
CA ILE A 21 15.58 -24.46 12.63
C ILE A 21 14.75 -23.34 11.95
N PRO A 22 13.44 -23.25 12.16
CA PRO A 22 12.64 -22.12 11.70
C PRO A 22 13.05 -20.85 12.45
N TYR A 23 13.38 -19.80 11.71
CA TYR A 23 13.85 -18.53 12.28
C TYR A 23 13.33 -17.32 11.50
N GLN A 24 13.47 -16.14 12.10
CA GLN A 24 13.38 -14.84 11.43
C GLN A 24 14.27 -13.81 12.12
N PHE A 25 14.99 -13.03 11.34
CA PHE A 25 15.70 -11.86 11.85
C PHE A 25 14.71 -10.77 12.27
N MET A 26 15.05 -10.07 13.36
CA MET A 26 14.20 -9.07 14.00
C MET A 26 14.92 -7.72 14.13
N GLY A 27 14.14 -6.65 14.35
CA GLY A 27 14.67 -5.31 14.63
C GLY A 27 15.62 -4.77 13.56
N PRO A 28 16.70 -4.07 13.95
CA PRO A 28 17.64 -3.48 13.00
C PRO A 28 18.24 -4.48 12.00
N SER A 29 18.49 -5.73 12.40
CA SER A 29 19.01 -6.75 11.48
C SER A 29 18.01 -7.11 10.37
N ALA A 30 16.71 -7.22 10.69
CA ALA A 30 15.67 -7.44 9.70
C ALA A 30 15.54 -6.26 8.74
N LEU A 31 15.63 -5.03 9.24
CA LEU A 31 15.58 -3.81 8.45
C LEU A 31 16.77 -3.69 7.50
N PHE A 32 17.98 -3.96 8.02
CA PHE A 32 19.20 -3.95 7.22
C PHE A 32 19.16 -4.95 6.06
N ILE A 33 18.70 -6.19 6.31
CA ILE A 33 18.55 -7.22 5.28
C ILE A 33 17.59 -6.76 4.16
N GLN A 34 16.58 -5.96 4.50
CA GLN A 34 15.61 -5.40 3.54
C GLN A 34 16.08 -4.10 2.87
N GLY A 35 17.30 -3.63 3.16
CA GLY A 35 17.90 -2.45 2.53
C GLY A 35 17.66 -1.14 3.26
N VAL A 36 17.02 -1.15 4.43
CA VAL A 36 16.87 0.06 5.26
C VAL A 36 18.21 0.41 5.90
N GLU A 37 18.61 1.67 5.82
CA GLU A 37 19.80 2.16 6.50
C GLU A 37 19.58 2.20 8.02
N ILE A 38 20.43 1.49 8.76
CA ILE A 38 20.36 1.43 10.22
C ILE A 38 21.56 2.14 10.86
N LYS A 39 21.42 2.50 12.14
CA LYS A 39 22.49 3.17 12.92
C LYS A 39 23.29 2.20 13.77
N ASP A 40 22.68 1.09 14.18
CA ASP A 40 23.29 0.09 15.06
C ASP A 40 23.70 -1.16 14.26
N TYR A 41 25.01 -1.39 14.16
CA TYR A 41 25.63 -2.56 13.54
C TYR A 41 26.32 -3.47 14.58
N LEU A 42 26.03 -3.29 15.86
CA LEU A 42 26.65 -4.04 16.95
C LEU A 42 25.74 -5.14 17.51
N ASN A 43 24.45 -5.09 17.16
CA ASN A 43 23.45 -6.01 17.70
C ASN A 43 22.70 -6.72 16.56
N ILE A 44 22.57 -8.04 16.64
CA ILE A 44 21.72 -8.86 15.79
C ILE A 44 20.70 -9.56 16.69
N MET A 45 19.44 -9.51 16.31
CA MET A 45 18.35 -10.24 16.95
C MET A 45 17.73 -11.23 15.98
N VAL A 46 17.59 -12.48 16.40
CA VAL A 46 16.91 -13.51 15.63
C VAL A 46 15.96 -14.28 16.56
N ASP A 47 14.71 -14.39 16.13
CA ASP A 47 13.72 -15.24 16.78
C ASP A 47 13.73 -16.62 16.13
N VAL A 48 13.66 -17.67 16.94
CA VAL A 48 13.61 -19.07 16.51
C VAL A 48 12.35 -19.72 17.04
N GLN A 49 11.93 -20.79 16.38
CA GLN A 49 10.76 -21.56 16.79
C GLN A 49 10.96 -22.12 18.21
N TRP A 50 9.97 -21.97 19.09
CA TRP A 50 10.10 -22.22 20.52
C TRP A 50 10.27 -23.71 20.89
N ASP A 51 9.63 -24.62 20.17
CA ASP A 51 9.67 -26.07 20.42
C ASP A 51 10.99 -26.74 19.99
N VAL A 52 11.86 -26.02 19.25
CA VAL A 52 13.22 -26.43 18.88
C VAL A 52 14.29 -25.52 19.48
N PHE A 53 13.98 -24.83 20.58
CA PHE A 53 14.92 -23.89 21.21
C PHE A 53 16.14 -24.60 21.82
N ASP A 54 15.95 -25.77 22.47
CA ASP A 54 17.06 -26.52 23.08
C ASP A 54 17.97 -27.12 21.99
N GLU A 55 17.45 -27.56 20.85
CA GLU A 55 18.21 -27.94 19.65
C GLU A 55 18.99 -26.75 19.08
N THR A 56 18.37 -25.57 19.11
CA THR A 56 19.04 -24.33 18.67
C THR A 56 20.23 -24.01 19.59
N VAL A 57 20.10 -24.15 20.92
CA VAL A 57 21.21 -23.95 21.84
C VAL A 57 22.35 -24.93 21.57
N ALA A 58 22.03 -26.20 21.32
CA ALA A 58 23.02 -27.24 20.98
C ALA A 58 23.74 -26.91 19.66
N LEU A 59 23.04 -26.37 18.65
CA LEU A 59 23.62 -25.96 17.37
C LEU A 59 24.70 -24.87 17.53
N PHE A 60 24.55 -23.99 18.52
CA PHE A 60 25.50 -22.91 18.79
C PHE A 60 26.57 -23.24 19.82
N ILE A 61 26.64 -24.47 20.35
CA ILE A 61 27.49 -24.83 21.52
C ILE A 61 28.99 -24.52 21.30
N ASP A 62 29.49 -24.74 20.08
CA ASP A 62 30.89 -24.51 19.73
C ASP A 62 31.24 -23.00 19.58
N HIS A 63 30.23 -22.13 19.68
CA HIS A 63 30.39 -20.68 19.56
C HIS A 63 30.28 -19.95 20.91
N ALA A 64 30.46 -20.68 22.02
CA ALA A 64 30.45 -20.16 23.39
C ALA A 64 29.20 -19.32 23.75
N PRO A 65 27.98 -19.85 23.56
CA PRO A 65 26.77 -19.14 23.95
C PRO A 65 26.70 -18.95 25.47
N SER A 66 26.01 -17.88 25.90
CA SER A 66 25.66 -17.73 27.32
C SER A 66 24.71 -18.87 27.76
N GLN A 67 24.61 -19.09 29.06
CA GLN A 67 23.56 -19.97 29.59
C GLN A 67 22.18 -19.43 29.18
N PRO A 68 21.26 -20.29 28.70
CA PRO A 68 19.92 -19.89 28.37
C PRO A 68 19.17 -19.27 29.56
N GLN A 69 18.54 -18.12 29.32
CA GLN A 69 17.66 -17.49 30.28
C GLN A 69 16.21 -17.74 29.83
N LYS A 70 15.34 -18.10 30.78
CA LYS A 70 13.92 -18.41 30.53
C LYS A 70 13.04 -17.65 31.51
N ASN A 71 11.94 -17.11 30.99
CA ASN A 71 10.83 -16.56 31.77
C ASN A 71 9.50 -17.16 31.25
N PRO A 72 8.32 -16.81 31.78
CA PRO A 72 7.04 -17.39 31.33
C PRO A 72 6.70 -17.15 29.84
N GLU A 73 7.25 -16.12 29.22
CA GLU A 73 6.90 -15.70 27.86
C GLU A 73 8.00 -16.00 26.84
N THR A 74 9.27 -16.00 27.27
CA THR A 74 10.42 -16.08 26.36
C THR A 74 11.55 -16.94 26.92
N ALA A 75 12.36 -17.48 25.99
CA ALA A 75 13.71 -17.95 26.34
C ALA A 75 14.70 -17.33 25.35
N PHE A 76 15.93 -17.07 25.81
CA PHE A 76 16.99 -16.55 24.95
C PHE A 76 18.37 -16.94 25.46
N PHE A 77 19.33 -16.91 24.54
CA PHE A 77 20.76 -16.92 24.86
C PHE A 77 21.46 -15.87 23.98
N GLN A 78 22.69 -15.52 24.41
CA GLN A 78 23.50 -14.54 23.71
C GLN A 78 24.89 -15.12 23.41
N LEU A 79 25.46 -14.63 22.31
CA LEU A 79 26.87 -14.91 21.99
C LEU A 79 27.43 -13.68 21.26
N GLU A 80 28.74 -13.67 21.12
CA GLU A 80 29.46 -12.64 20.40
C GLU A 80 30.24 -13.26 19.24
N LYS A 81 30.12 -12.64 18.07
CA LYS A 81 30.93 -12.97 16.90
C LYS A 81 31.45 -11.72 16.25
N ASP A 82 32.76 -11.64 16.05
CA ASP A 82 33.36 -10.50 15.37
C ASP A 82 33.11 -9.14 16.02
N GLY A 83 32.88 -9.08 17.35
CA GLY A 83 32.50 -7.86 18.07
C GLY A 83 31.04 -7.44 17.89
N ILE A 84 30.19 -8.33 17.37
CA ILE A 84 28.75 -8.15 17.21
C ILE A 84 28.04 -9.03 18.22
N GLN A 85 27.16 -8.44 19.03
CA GLN A 85 26.31 -9.16 19.98
C GLN A 85 25.13 -9.80 19.22
N ILE A 86 24.94 -11.08 19.44
CA ILE A 86 23.86 -11.86 18.83
C ILE A 86 22.94 -12.33 19.94
N THR A 87 21.66 -12.01 19.83
CA THR A 87 20.61 -12.53 20.71
C THR A 87 19.73 -13.49 19.91
N VAL A 88 19.73 -14.75 20.32
CA VAL A 88 18.83 -15.78 19.79
C VAL A 88 17.72 -15.98 20.80
N ARG A 89 16.47 -15.75 20.37
CA ARG A 89 15.30 -15.72 21.26
C ARG A 89 14.19 -16.62 20.70
N CYS A 90 13.37 -17.19 21.57
CA CYS A 90 12.07 -17.71 21.21
C CYS A 90 10.97 -17.06 22.04
N LEU A 91 9.76 -16.98 21.47
CA LEU A 91 8.54 -16.59 22.16
C LEU A 91 7.68 -17.83 22.34
N PHE A 92 7.32 -18.15 23.58
CA PHE A 92 6.49 -19.33 23.84
C PHE A 92 5.09 -19.16 23.25
N ASN A 93 4.52 -20.25 22.74
CA ASN A 93 3.23 -20.31 22.06
C ASN A 93 3.13 -19.50 20.75
N MET A 94 4.25 -19.03 20.19
CA MET A 94 4.29 -18.37 18.91
C MET A 94 4.89 -19.28 17.84
N THR A 95 4.19 -19.44 16.73
CA THR A 95 4.66 -20.24 15.59
C THR A 95 5.26 -19.35 14.53
N ILE A 96 6.58 -19.35 14.38
CA ILE A 96 7.32 -18.50 13.45
C ILE A 96 6.92 -18.75 11.99
N LYS A 97 6.72 -20.00 11.58
CA LYS A 97 6.33 -20.35 10.20
C LYS A 97 4.99 -19.76 9.76
N THR A 98 4.11 -19.44 10.69
CA THR A 98 2.78 -18.89 10.42
C THR A 98 2.69 -17.38 10.69
N ASP A 99 3.80 -16.74 11.06
CA ASP A 99 3.85 -15.28 11.18
C ASP A 99 3.55 -14.63 9.83
N PRO A 100 2.47 -13.84 9.71
CA PRO A 100 2.07 -13.23 8.44
C PRO A 100 3.09 -12.21 7.90
N TYR A 101 3.97 -11.71 8.75
CA TYR A 101 5.03 -10.77 8.38
C TYR A 101 6.40 -11.42 8.18
N ARG A 102 6.51 -12.72 8.34
CA ARG A 102 7.73 -13.46 8.02
C ARG A 102 7.87 -13.59 6.51
N LEU A 103 8.99 -13.14 5.97
CA LEU A 103 9.25 -13.21 4.52
C LEU A 103 10.70 -13.59 4.22
N PRO A 104 10.92 -14.31 3.11
CA PRO A 104 12.25 -14.62 2.63
C PRO A 104 12.82 -13.44 1.84
N ILE A 105 14.06 -13.07 2.13
CA ILE A 105 14.79 -12.02 1.40
C ILE A 105 16.04 -12.63 0.77
N PRO A 106 16.20 -12.53 -0.58
CA PRO A 106 17.41 -13.00 -1.24
C PRO A 106 18.60 -12.08 -0.90
N VAL A 107 19.72 -12.67 -0.45
CA VAL A 107 20.95 -11.96 -0.10
C VAL A 107 22.14 -12.65 -0.79
N GLY A 108 22.38 -12.29 -2.04
CA GLY A 108 23.30 -13.01 -2.92
C GLY A 108 22.71 -14.37 -3.33
N GLU A 109 23.43 -15.46 -3.04
CA GLU A 109 22.99 -16.84 -3.33
C GLU A 109 22.15 -17.47 -2.20
N THR A 110 22.03 -16.80 -1.04
CA THR A 110 21.28 -17.28 0.13
C THR A 110 19.96 -16.55 0.27
N GLU A 111 18.99 -17.21 0.89
CA GLU A 111 17.70 -16.63 1.28
C GLU A 111 17.67 -16.53 2.82
N LEU A 112 17.34 -15.36 3.34
CA LEU A 112 17.26 -15.10 4.77
C LEU A 112 15.84 -14.76 5.18
N TRP A 113 15.34 -15.37 6.24
CA TRP A 113 14.02 -15.12 6.77
C TRP A 113 14.01 -13.93 7.71
N CYS A 114 13.16 -12.95 7.43
CA CYS A 114 13.08 -11.68 8.17
C CYS A 114 11.66 -11.34 8.56
N GLN A 115 11.52 -10.61 9.65
CA GLN A 115 10.33 -9.84 9.96
C GLN A 115 10.21 -8.68 8.95
N SER A 116 9.08 -8.57 8.27
CA SER A 116 8.80 -7.51 7.30
C SER A 116 8.92 -6.11 7.92
N LEU A 117 9.52 -5.17 7.20
CA LEU A 117 9.57 -3.76 7.62
C LEU A 117 8.19 -3.15 7.86
N TYR A 118 7.15 -3.66 7.20
CA TYR A 118 5.77 -3.19 7.39
C TYR A 118 5.20 -3.53 8.77
N SER A 119 5.68 -4.58 9.44
CA SER A 119 5.28 -4.87 10.82
C SER A 119 5.66 -3.73 11.76
N TYR A 120 6.80 -3.07 11.52
CA TYR A 120 7.29 -1.95 12.34
C TYR A 120 6.52 -0.64 12.11
N LEU A 121 5.73 -0.55 11.06
CA LEU A 121 4.85 0.61 10.79
C LEU A 121 3.45 0.44 11.37
N TYR A 122 2.93 -0.79 11.37
CA TYR A 122 1.52 -1.07 11.64
C TYR A 122 1.26 -1.78 12.98
N HIS A 123 2.30 -2.12 13.75
CA HIS A 123 2.18 -2.68 15.10
C HIS A 123 2.73 -1.71 16.15
N ALA A 124 1.88 -1.30 17.10
CA ALA A 124 2.21 -0.29 18.10
C ALA A 124 3.46 -0.62 18.94
N GLU A 125 3.67 -1.90 19.24
CA GLU A 125 4.82 -2.36 20.04
C GLU A 125 6.15 -2.32 19.27
N MET A 126 6.11 -2.19 17.95
CA MET A 126 7.28 -2.27 17.06
C MET A 126 7.68 -0.93 16.42
N GLN A 127 7.04 0.18 16.73
CA GLN A 127 7.26 1.51 16.11
C GLN A 127 8.67 2.11 16.38
N ARG A 128 9.67 1.26 16.47
CA ARG A 128 11.08 1.67 16.50
C ARG A 128 11.58 1.78 15.05
N ASN A 129 12.40 2.80 14.77
CA ASN A 129 12.96 3.04 13.43
C ASN A 129 11.92 3.45 12.35
N SER A 130 10.76 3.94 12.72
CA SER A 130 9.75 4.37 11.73
C SER A 130 10.27 5.45 10.77
N ALA A 131 11.09 6.38 11.25
CA ALA A 131 11.67 7.45 10.43
C ALA A 131 12.62 6.89 9.35
N GLU A 132 13.48 5.93 9.71
CA GLU A 132 14.39 5.27 8.78
C GLU A 132 13.63 4.45 7.75
N ILE A 133 12.56 3.75 8.17
CA ILE A 133 11.69 2.98 7.26
C ILE A 133 10.96 3.91 6.30
N HIS A 134 10.34 4.99 6.78
CA HIS A 134 9.65 5.96 5.91
C HIS A 134 10.61 6.62 4.92
N SER A 135 11.84 6.95 5.35
CA SER A 135 12.87 7.48 4.45
C SER A 135 13.22 6.51 3.34
N TYR A 136 13.43 5.23 3.67
CA TYR A 136 13.70 4.17 2.70
C TYR A 136 12.52 3.98 1.72
N LEU A 137 11.30 3.88 2.24
CA LEU A 137 10.11 3.71 1.41
C LEU A 137 9.85 4.91 0.52
N SER A 138 10.09 6.14 1.00
CA SER A 138 9.95 7.36 0.20
C SER A 138 10.93 7.38 -0.98
N ALA A 139 12.19 6.98 -0.77
CA ALA A 139 13.17 6.88 -1.86
C ALA A 139 12.78 5.81 -2.88
N ALA A 140 12.34 4.63 -2.43
CA ALA A 140 11.87 3.57 -3.31
C ALA A 140 10.60 3.97 -4.08
N GLN A 141 9.66 4.67 -3.43
CA GLN A 141 8.42 5.14 -4.05
C GLN A 141 8.68 6.07 -5.24
N GLN A 142 9.69 6.94 -5.17
CA GLN A 142 10.02 7.83 -6.29
C GLN A 142 10.37 7.04 -7.56
N GLY A 143 11.15 5.96 -7.42
CA GLY A 143 11.48 5.06 -8.54
C GLY A 143 10.22 4.38 -9.10
N PHE A 144 9.40 3.80 -8.24
CA PHE A 144 8.16 3.12 -8.64
C PHE A 144 7.14 4.09 -9.27
N THR A 145 7.05 5.32 -8.77
CA THR A 145 6.19 6.35 -9.38
C THR A 145 6.64 6.66 -10.80
N ALA A 146 7.94 6.81 -11.05
CA ALA A 146 8.46 7.07 -12.40
C ALA A 146 8.20 5.90 -13.38
N GLU A 147 8.37 4.65 -12.92
CA GLU A 147 8.03 3.46 -13.72
C GLU A 147 6.52 3.41 -14.03
N ASN A 148 5.69 3.67 -13.03
CA ASN A 148 4.23 3.70 -13.17
C ASN A 148 3.77 4.82 -14.10
N GLU A 149 4.34 6.02 -14.00
CA GLU A 149 4.06 7.14 -14.91
C GLU A 149 4.41 6.76 -16.35
N GLN A 150 5.58 6.16 -16.59
CA GLN A 150 5.96 5.69 -17.91
C GLN A 150 4.95 4.68 -18.47
N ALA A 151 4.55 3.70 -17.65
CA ALA A 151 3.58 2.68 -18.07
C ALA A 151 2.20 3.27 -18.41
N TRP A 152 1.72 4.24 -17.63
CA TRP A 152 0.42 4.88 -17.83
C TRP A 152 0.40 5.90 -18.99
N ASN A 153 1.55 6.24 -19.56
CA ASN A 153 1.67 7.14 -20.71
C ASN A 153 2.09 6.39 -22.00
N GLN A 154 1.67 5.11 -22.13
CA GLN A 154 1.89 4.28 -23.31
C GLN A 154 0.56 3.88 -23.96
N ASN A 155 0.07 4.68 -24.93
CA ASN A 155 -1.17 4.45 -25.66
C ASN A 155 -2.44 4.40 -24.79
N ASN A 156 -2.39 4.95 -23.58
CA ASN A 156 -3.50 4.91 -22.65
C ASN A 156 -4.71 5.77 -23.14
N TYR A 157 -4.45 6.92 -23.79
CA TYR A 157 -5.49 7.73 -24.38
C TYR A 157 -6.35 6.91 -25.38
N GLN A 158 -5.71 6.17 -26.30
CA GLN A 158 -6.44 5.35 -27.26
C GLN A 158 -7.20 4.21 -26.56
N ALA A 159 -6.65 3.62 -25.51
CA ALA A 159 -7.33 2.61 -24.70
C ALA A 159 -8.59 3.17 -24.01
N LEU A 160 -8.53 4.43 -23.55
CA LEU A 160 -9.69 5.13 -22.99
C LEU A 160 -10.78 5.36 -24.06
N VAL A 161 -10.41 5.81 -25.26
CA VAL A 161 -11.34 5.96 -26.40
C VAL A 161 -11.98 4.61 -26.76
N ASN A 162 -11.19 3.55 -26.83
CA ASN A 162 -11.70 2.21 -27.12
C ASN A 162 -12.68 1.69 -26.04
N ARG A 163 -12.47 2.10 -24.79
CA ARG A 163 -13.30 1.69 -23.65
C ARG A 163 -14.58 2.50 -23.50
N TYR A 164 -14.50 3.81 -23.63
CA TYR A 164 -15.57 4.74 -23.25
C TYR A 164 -16.26 5.41 -24.45
N GLY A 165 -15.65 5.38 -25.61
CA GLY A 165 -15.96 6.22 -26.77
C GLY A 165 -15.17 7.52 -26.73
N ARG A 166 -15.40 8.37 -27.72
CA ARG A 166 -14.79 9.71 -27.77
C ARG A 166 -15.30 10.57 -26.61
N PRO A 167 -14.53 11.59 -26.18
CA PRO A 167 -14.95 12.48 -25.09
C PRO A 167 -16.34 13.08 -25.28
N GLU A 168 -16.71 13.47 -26.50
CA GLU A 168 -18.02 14.07 -26.80
C GLU A 168 -19.16 13.07 -26.56
N GLU A 169 -19.03 11.83 -27.03
CA GLU A 169 -20.01 10.77 -26.85
C GLU A 169 -20.18 10.37 -25.38
N LEU A 170 -19.05 10.43 -24.61
CA LEU A 170 -19.07 10.14 -23.21
C LEU A 170 -19.69 11.27 -22.40
N ALA A 171 -19.45 12.54 -22.78
CA ALA A 171 -20.04 13.72 -22.18
C ALA A 171 -21.58 13.65 -22.17
N ASP A 172 -22.20 13.29 -23.29
CA ASP A 172 -23.67 13.13 -23.38
C ASP A 172 -24.19 12.06 -22.41
N LYS A 173 -23.47 10.95 -22.29
CA LYS A 173 -23.83 9.87 -21.35
C LYS A 173 -23.71 10.31 -19.88
N ILE A 174 -22.72 11.17 -19.56
CA ILE A 174 -22.53 11.68 -18.18
C ILE A 174 -23.61 12.73 -17.88
N LYS A 175 -23.89 13.68 -18.81
CA LYS A 175 -24.91 14.71 -18.65
C LYS A 175 -26.29 14.10 -18.39
N HIS A 176 -26.59 12.97 -19.03
CA HIS A 176 -27.89 12.31 -18.86
C HIS A 176 -28.09 11.80 -17.41
N ASN A 177 -27.07 11.29 -16.75
CA ASN A 177 -27.17 10.79 -15.37
C ASN A 177 -25.81 10.90 -14.62
N PRO A 178 -25.40 12.09 -14.18
CA PRO A 178 -24.12 12.29 -13.50
C PRO A 178 -24.07 11.57 -12.16
N LYS A 179 -25.17 11.50 -11.40
CA LYS A 179 -25.21 10.81 -10.08
C LYS A 179 -24.90 9.31 -10.21
N TRP A 180 -25.33 8.68 -11.29
CA TRP A 180 -25.05 7.27 -11.55
C TRP A 180 -23.54 7.00 -11.70
N ARG A 181 -22.80 7.97 -12.25
CA ARG A 181 -21.33 7.85 -12.38
C ARG A 181 -20.61 7.84 -11.05
N LEU A 182 -21.23 8.38 -10.01
CA LEU A 182 -20.68 8.50 -8.66
C LEU A 182 -21.15 7.37 -7.72
N HIS A 183 -21.93 6.40 -8.22
CA HIS A 183 -22.31 5.21 -7.46
C HIS A 183 -21.06 4.31 -7.23
N PRO A 184 -20.90 3.71 -6.04
CA PRO A 184 -21.83 3.69 -4.89
C PRO A 184 -21.57 4.81 -3.84
N PHE A 185 -20.54 5.63 -4.01
CA PHE A 185 -20.05 6.53 -2.95
C PHE A 185 -20.78 7.89 -2.90
N TYR A 186 -21.61 8.23 -3.90
CA TYR A 186 -22.35 9.52 -3.91
C TYR A 186 -23.15 9.76 -2.63
N LYS A 187 -23.73 8.71 -2.05
CA LYS A 187 -24.51 8.79 -0.80
C LYS A 187 -23.73 9.37 0.39
N TYR A 188 -22.40 9.30 0.36
CA TYR A 188 -21.53 9.85 1.41
C TYR A 188 -21.09 11.28 1.15
N MET A 189 -21.26 11.76 -0.08
CA MET A 189 -20.88 13.11 -0.50
C MET A 189 -22.08 14.07 -0.47
N GLY A 190 -23.28 13.62 -0.85
CA GLY A 190 -24.51 14.40 -0.86
C GLY A 190 -24.52 15.45 -1.98
N GLU A 191 -25.14 16.61 -1.72
CA GLU A 191 -25.24 17.68 -2.73
C GLU A 191 -23.87 18.29 -3.02
N MET A 192 -23.57 18.41 -4.33
CA MET A 192 -22.26 18.83 -4.83
C MET A 192 -22.16 20.35 -5.08
N ALA A 193 -23.27 21.05 -5.25
CA ALA A 193 -23.28 22.48 -5.60
C ALA A 193 -22.45 23.32 -4.62
N GLY A 194 -21.44 24.01 -5.13
CA GLY A 194 -20.53 24.86 -4.38
C GLY A 194 -19.54 24.10 -3.47
N ARG A 195 -19.44 22.77 -3.59
CA ARG A 195 -18.46 21.98 -2.85
C ARG A 195 -17.12 21.96 -3.55
N LYS A 196 -16.05 22.07 -2.76
CA LYS A 196 -14.67 21.90 -3.24
C LYS A 196 -14.25 20.44 -3.09
N VAL A 197 -13.87 19.82 -4.22
CA VAL A 197 -13.51 18.40 -4.27
C VAL A 197 -12.16 18.22 -4.94
N THR A 198 -11.22 17.57 -4.27
CA THR A 198 -10.00 17.07 -4.89
C THR A 198 -10.14 15.56 -5.15
N HIS A 199 -10.05 15.16 -6.41
CA HIS A 199 -10.05 13.77 -6.84
C HIS A 199 -8.59 13.34 -7.08
N LEU A 200 -8.01 12.64 -6.11
CA LEU A 200 -6.64 12.14 -6.19
C LEU A 200 -6.57 10.87 -7.03
N MET A 201 -5.54 10.79 -7.87
CA MET A 201 -5.32 9.72 -8.84
C MET A 201 -6.56 9.48 -9.70
N GLY A 202 -7.18 10.60 -10.09
CA GLY A 202 -8.52 10.64 -10.71
C GLY A 202 -8.58 10.22 -12.19
N SER A 203 -7.47 9.71 -12.72
CA SER A 203 -7.37 9.08 -14.04
C SER A 203 -8.03 9.93 -15.14
N ASN A 204 -8.93 9.34 -15.90
CA ASN A 204 -9.59 9.94 -17.08
C ASN A 204 -10.64 11.03 -16.76
N GLY A 205 -10.80 11.44 -15.53
CA GLY A 205 -11.68 12.55 -15.12
C GLY A 205 -13.18 12.29 -15.19
N VAL A 206 -13.65 11.09 -15.52
CA VAL A 206 -15.10 10.80 -15.66
C VAL A 206 -15.90 11.16 -14.40
N LYS A 207 -15.35 10.87 -13.22
CA LYS A 207 -16.02 11.21 -11.95
C LYS A 207 -15.92 12.69 -11.65
N ALA A 208 -14.79 13.31 -11.97
CA ALA A 208 -14.58 14.75 -11.81
C ALA A 208 -15.58 15.55 -12.64
N VAL A 209 -15.74 15.20 -13.91
CA VAL A 209 -16.74 15.83 -14.79
C VAL A 209 -18.16 15.62 -14.26
N ALA A 210 -18.49 14.42 -13.77
CA ALA A 210 -19.81 14.17 -13.18
C ALA A 210 -20.07 15.03 -11.93
N MET A 211 -19.07 15.26 -11.07
CA MET A 211 -19.18 16.14 -9.90
C MET A 211 -19.29 17.61 -10.32
N ALA A 212 -18.53 18.04 -11.33
CA ALA A 212 -18.60 19.40 -11.88
C ALA A 212 -19.98 19.70 -12.51
N ILE A 213 -20.58 18.76 -13.24
CA ILE A 213 -21.96 18.87 -13.74
C ILE A 213 -22.97 19.05 -12.59
N LEU A 214 -22.71 18.45 -11.44
CA LEU A 214 -23.53 18.61 -10.23
C LEU A 214 -23.22 19.90 -9.45
N GLY A 215 -22.35 20.76 -9.96
CA GLY A 215 -22.04 22.07 -9.43
C GLY A 215 -20.87 22.13 -8.44
N ALA A 216 -20.04 21.10 -8.36
CA ALA A 216 -18.83 21.13 -7.54
C ALA A 216 -17.68 21.88 -8.25
N GLU A 217 -16.81 22.51 -7.46
CA GLU A 217 -15.48 22.98 -7.88
C GLU A 217 -14.52 21.77 -7.76
N VAL A 218 -14.04 21.26 -8.91
CA VAL A 218 -13.32 19.99 -8.92
C VAL A 218 -11.89 20.16 -9.41
N LYS A 219 -10.95 19.65 -8.58
CA LYS A 219 -9.55 19.48 -8.94
C LYS A 219 -9.23 17.98 -9.08
N VAL A 220 -8.58 17.59 -10.16
CA VAL A 220 -8.02 16.24 -10.36
C VAL A 220 -6.51 16.29 -10.20
N VAL A 221 -5.95 15.33 -9.50
CA VAL A 221 -4.50 15.12 -9.42
C VAL A 221 -4.19 13.72 -9.93
N ASP A 222 -3.38 13.64 -10.98
CA ASP A 222 -2.94 12.36 -11.54
C ASP A 222 -1.65 12.58 -12.34
N PHE A 223 -0.73 11.64 -12.34
CA PHE A 223 0.55 11.80 -13.01
C PHE A 223 0.49 11.58 -14.54
N SER A 224 -0.55 10.92 -15.06
CA SER A 224 -0.64 10.58 -16.48
C SER A 224 -1.08 11.77 -17.33
N ARG A 225 -0.22 12.15 -18.28
CA ARG A 225 -0.53 13.19 -19.28
C ARG A 225 -1.61 12.75 -20.26
N GLU A 226 -1.64 11.47 -20.61
CA GLU A 226 -2.66 10.92 -21.50
C GLU A 226 -4.05 10.92 -20.83
N ASN A 227 -4.10 10.58 -19.53
CA ASN A 227 -5.31 10.73 -18.73
C ASN A 227 -5.77 12.20 -18.69
N ALA A 228 -4.83 13.13 -18.48
CA ALA A 228 -5.12 14.56 -18.43
C ALA A 228 -5.69 15.08 -19.76
N THR A 229 -5.13 14.65 -20.89
CA THR A 229 -5.63 15.02 -22.22
C THR A 229 -7.09 14.60 -22.39
N PHE A 230 -7.39 13.33 -22.12
CA PHE A 230 -8.75 12.79 -22.21
C PHE A 230 -9.72 13.52 -21.26
N ALA A 231 -9.32 13.76 -20.01
CA ALA A 231 -10.14 14.43 -19.02
C ALA A 231 -10.47 15.88 -19.38
N LYS A 232 -9.50 16.63 -19.93
CA LYS A 232 -9.69 18.00 -20.38
C LYS A 232 -10.65 18.08 -21.58
N GLU A 233 -10.49 17.22 -22.57
CA GLU A 233 -11.41 17.13 -23.71
C GLU A 233 -12.83 16.75 -23.24
N LEU A 234 -12.94 15.84 -22.29
CA LEU A 234 -14.23 15.45 -21.70
C LEU A 234 -14.89 16.61 -20.95
N ALA A 235 -14.12 17.40 -20.18
CA ALA A 235 -14.63 18.57 -19.46
C ALA A 235 -15.15 19.63 -20.44
N VAL A 236 -14.39 19.95 -21.49
CA VAL A 236 -14.81 20.87 -22.56
C VAL A 236 -16.08 20.38 -23.23
N SER A 237 -16.17 19.12 -23.63
CA SER A 237 -17.36 18.51 -24.26
C SER A 237 -18.57 18.47 -23.32
N SER A 238 -18.32 18.50 -22.02
CA SER A 238 -19.36 18.51 -20.98
C SER A 238 -19.82 19.92 -20.60
N ASP A 239 -19.14 20.97 -21.09
CA ASP A 239 -19.38 22.38 -20.74
C ASP A 239 -19.23 22.64 -19.23
N VAL A 240 -18.16 22.07 -18.65
CA VAL A 240 -17.79 22.27 -17.24
C VAL A 240 -16.31 22.56 -17.12
N ASP A 241 -15.95 23.23 -16.02
CA ASP A 241 -14.56 23.47 -15.65
C ASP A 241 -14.09 22.42 -14.66
N VAL A 242 -12.92 21.82 -14.95
CA VAL A 242 -12.22 20.86 -14.09
C VAL A 242 -10.74 21.20 -14.12
N GLU A 243 -10.20 21.60 -12.98
CA GLU A 243 -8.76 21.80 -12.85
C GLU A 243 -8.04 20.44 -12.85
N TYR A 244 -7.08 20.25 -13.76
CA TYR A 244 -6.30 19.01 -13.81
C TYR A 244 -4.83 19.31 -13.58
N VAL A 245 -4.29 18.82 -12.45
CA VAL A 245 -2.89 18.92 -12.03
C VAL A 245 -2.18 17.62 -12.41
N VAL A 246 -1.28 17.69 -13.39
CA VAL A 246 -0.43 16.55 -13.76
C VAL A 246 0.74 16.45 -12.78
N SER A 247 0.60 15.60 -11.78
CA SER A 247 1.59 15.42 -10.72
C SER A 247 1.40 14.09 -10.02
N ASP A 248 2.50 13.54 -9.49
CA ASP A 248 2.43 12.50 -8.44
C ASP A 248 1.78 13.09 -7.18
N VAL A 249 0.85 12.35 -6.60
CA VAL A 249 0.11 12.76 -5.40
C VAL A 249 1.02 13.03 -4.20
N LEU A 250 2.11 12.29 -4.08
CA LEU A 250 3.06 12.46 -2.98
C LEU A 250 4.00 13.67 -3.18
N SER A 251 4.15 14.13 -4.43
CA SER A 251 5.02 15.26 -4.81
C SER A 251 4.24 16.57 -5.07
N LEU A 252 2.96 16.62 -4.70
CA LEU A 252 2.13 17.82 -4.87
C LEU A 252 2.74 19.04 -4.20
N PRO A 253 2.84 20.17 -4.93
CA PRO A 253 3.25 21.45 -4.36
C PRO A 253 2.33 21.92 -3.24
N PRO A 254 2.83 22.68 -2.24
CA PRO A 254 2.05 23.14 -1.07
C PRO A 254 0.80 23.94 -1.44
N GLU A 255 0.81 24.70 -2.54
CA GLU A 255 -0.34 25.45 -3.05
C GLU A 255 -1.54 24.56 -3.45
N ASN A 256 -1.34 23.27 -3.59
CA ASN A 256 -2.41 22.32 -3.83
C ASN A 256 -2.93 21.63 -2.55
N VAL A 257 -2.39 21.98 -1.38
CA VAL A 257 -2.73 21.40 -0.08
C VAL A 257 -3.19 22.52 0.88
N LEU A 258 -4.31 23.20 0.56
CA LEU A 258 -4.74 24.42 1.23
C LEU A 258 -5.61 24.19 2.48
N GLY A 259 -6.06 22.97 2.75
CA GLY A 259 -6.93 22.70 3.89
C GLY A 259 -8.35 23.25 3.79
N ASP A 260 -8.84 23.44 2.56
CA ASP A 260 -10.14 24.05 2.25
C ASP A 260 -11.13 23.11 1.55
N GLN A 261 -10.71 21.84 1.30
CA GLN A 261 -11.54 20.88 0.59
C GLN A 261 -12.69 20.34 1.45
N ASP A 262 -13.90 20.31 0.88
CA ASP A 262 -15.05 19.61 1.47
C ASP A 262 -14.86 18.11 1.39
N PHE A 263 -14.33 17.64 0.23
CA PHE A 263 -14.07 16.24 -0.02
C PHE A 263 -12.71 16.02 -0.68
N VAL A 264 -12.06 14.95 -0.27
CA VAL A 264 -10.98 14.31 -1.03
C VAL A 264 -11.48 12.93 -1.44
N LEU A 265 -11.47 12.64 -2.74
CA LEU A 265 -11.96 11.40 -3.31
C LEU A 265 -10.80 10.58 -3.87
N MET A 266 -10.84 9.26 -3.66
CA MET A 266 -10.00 8.27 -4.34
C MET A 266 -10.85 7.06 -4.72
N GLU A 267 -10.60 6.46 -5.91
CA GLU A 267 -11.36 5.29 -6.33
C GLU A 267 -10.57 4.24 -7.12
N LEU A 268 -10.88 3.00 -6.83
CA LEU A 268 -10.62 1.75 -7.57
C LEU A 268 -9.19 1.54 -8.12
N GLY A 269 -8.40 0.83 -7.34
CA GLY A 269 -7.08 0.37 -7.77
C GLY A 269 -5.98 1.40 -7.63
N VAL A 270 -6.18 2.45 -6.84
CA VAL A 270 -5.23 3.56 -6.70
C VAL A 270 -4.25 3.36 -5.54
N LEU A 271 -4.68 2.77 -4.43
CA LEU A 271 -3.79 2.52 -3.28
C LEU A 271 -2.65 1.56 -3.62
N HIS A 272 -2.83 0.71 -4.63
CA HIS A 272 -1.83 -0.26 -5.04
C HIS A 272 -0.54 0.36 -5.59
N TYR A 273 -0.57 1.61 -6.05
CA TYR A 273 0.60 2.34 -6.55
C TYR A 273 1.48 2.93 -5.46
N LEU A 274 1.08 2.81 -4.21
CA LEU A 274 1.78 3.34 -3.05
C LEU A 274 2.34 2.20 -2.19
N ILE A 275 3.62 2.30 -1.81
CA ILE A 275 4.28 1.33 -0.92
C ILE A 275 4.38 1.82 0.52
N ASP A 276 3.96 3.07 0.79
CA ASP A 276 3.74 3.65 2.11
C ASP A 276 2.47 4.51 2.06
N LEU A 277 1.50 4.24 2.93
CA LEU A 277 0.24 4.98 2.99
C LEU A 277 0.29 6.22 3.87
N HIS A 278 1.25 6.33 4.79
CA HIS A 278 1.32 7.46 5.72
C HIS A 278 1.47 8.82 5.02
N PRO A 279 2.40 9.00 4.06
CA PRO A 279 2.54 10.28 3.36
C PRO A 279 1.27 10.68 2.59
N LEU A 280 0.54 9.70 2.06
CA LEU A 280 -0.74 9.95 1.39
C LEU A 280 -1.77 10.52 2.36
N PHE A 281 -2.00 9.83 3.50
CA PHE A 281 -3.05 10.25 4.44
C PHE A 281 -2.72 11.55 5.17
N GLU A 282 -1.45 11.86 5.39
CA GLU A 282 -1.03 13.19 5.86
C GLU A 282 -1.40 14.30 4.84
N LYS A 283 -1.18 14.05 3.54
CA LYS A 283 -1.61 14.99 2.48
C LYS A 283 -3.14 15.10 2.41
N VAL A 284 -3.85 13.98 2.44
CA VAL A 284 -5.33 13.97 2.46
C VAL A 284 -5.86 14.80 3.63
N LYS A 285 -5.33 14.60 4.84
CA LYS A 285 -5.69 15.39 6.01
C LYS A 285 -5.39 16.88 5.82
N GLY A 286 -4.20 17.19 5.25
CA GLY A 286 -3.79 18.56 4.96
C GLY A 286 -4.70 19.28 3.95
N MET A 287 -5.27 18.56 2.98
CA MET A 287 -6.21 19.13 1.99
C MET A 287 -7.59 19.42 2.56
N LEU A 288 -8.07 18.58 3.48
CA LEU A 288 -9.42 18.70 4.03
C LEU A 288 -9.56 19.89 4.97
N LYS A 289 -10.66 20.61 4.89
CA LYS A 289 -11.06 21.54 5.95
C LYS A 289 -11.53 20.79 7.20
N PRO A 290 -11.61 21.42 8.37
CA PRO A 290 -12.30 20.85 9.53
C PRO A 290 -13.73 20.42 9.17
N GLY A 291 -14.10 19.17 9.48
CA GLY A 291 -15.36 18.55 9.06
C GLY A 291 -15.40 18.08 7.61
N GLY A 292 -14.34 18.31 6.83
CA GLY A 292 -14.18 17.75 5.48
C GLY A 292 -13.97 16.24 5.51
N ARG A 293 -14.35 15.55 4.44
CA ARG A 293 -14.36 14.08 4.37
C ARG A 293 -13.46 13.54 3.30
N PHE A 294 -12.70 12.54 3.65
CA PHE A 294 -12.04 11.63 2.73
C PHE A 294 -13.00 10.50 2.37
N VAL A 295 -13.21 10.26 1.09
CA VAL A 295 -14.04 9.17 0.55
C VAL A 295 -13.15 8.29 -0.31
N LEU A 296 -12.96 7.05 0.10
CA LEU A 296 -12.21 6.05 -0.64
C LEU A 296 -13.15 4.92 -1.04
N HIS A 297 -13.26 4.64 -2.34
CA HIS A 297 -13.93 3.44 -2.85
C HIS A 297 -12.90 2.54 -3.52
N GLU A 298 -12.66 1.34 -2.97
CA GLU A 298 -11.53 0.52 -3.40
C GLU A 298 -11.90 -0.97 -3.51
N PHE A 299 -11.09 -1.72 -4.26
CA PHE A 299 -11.21 -3.16 -4.34
C PHE A 299 -10.88 -3.82 -3.00
N HIS A 300 -11.73 -4.78 -2.60
CA HIS A 300 -11.53 -5.48 -1.33
C HIS A 300 -10.32 -6.43 -1.38
N PRO A 301 -9.45 -6.44 -0.36
CA PRO A 301 -8.24 -7.28 -0.34
C PRO A 301 -8.52 -8.78 -0.43
N ILE A 302 -9.63 -9.28 0.07
CA ILE A 302 -10.03 -10.69 -0.14
C ILE A 302 -10.08 -11.00 -1.63
N SER A 303 -10.68 -10.10 -2.44
CA SER A 303 -10.78 -10.30 -3.88
C SER A 303 -9.46 -10.09 -4.62
N THR A 304 -8.56 -9.21 -4.13
CA THR A 304 -7.33 -8.87 -4.86
C THR A 304 -6.10 -9.65 -4.40
N LYS A 305 -6.07 -10.10 -3.14
CA LYS A 305 -4.93 -10.81 -2.55
C LYS A 305 -5.16 -12.31 -2.40
N LEU A 306 -6.40 -12.75 -2.20
CA LEU A 306 -6.69 -14.10 -1.77
C LEU A 306 -7.36 -14.94 -2.85
N ILE A 307 -8.27 -14.34 -3.64
CA ILE A 307 -9.14 -15.06 -4.57
C ILE A 307 -8.65 -14.93 -6.02
N THR A 308 -8.52 -16.07 -6.69
CA THR A 308 -8.40 -16.14 -8.15
C THR A 308 -9.71 -16.63 -8.75
N SER A 309 -10.24 -15.87 -9.71
CA SER A 309 -11.51 -16.18 -10.38
C SER A 309 -11.26 -16.64 -11.81
N THR A 310 -11.83 -17.79 -12.18
CA THR A 310 -11.83 -18.29 -13.55
C THR A 310 -13.28 -18.60 -13.96
N GLY A 311 -13.88 -17.71 -14.72
CA GLY A 311 -15.31 -17.76 -15.06
C GLY A 311 -16.17 -17.65 -13.79
N LYS A 312 -17.01 -18.69 -13.55
CA LYS A 312 -17.88 -18.78 -12.36
C LYS A 312 -17.23 -19.48 -11.15
N LYS A 313 -15.96 -19.88 -11.26
CA LYS A 313 -15.25 -20.61 -10.20
C LYS A 313 -14.28 -19.67 -9.49
N HIS A 314 -14.30 -19.71 -8.16
CA HIS A 314 -13.38 -18.98 -7.29
C HIS A 314 -12.53 -19.97 -6.52
N LYS A 315 -11.22 -19.69 -6.44
CA LYS A 315 -10.25 -20.49 -5.70
C LYS A 315 -9.46 -19.60 -4.78
N VAL A 316 -9.20 -20.07 -3.58
CA VAL A 316 -8.24 -19.46 -2.68
C VAL A 316 -6.86 -19.91 -3.13
N THR A 317 -6.08 -18.98 -3.69
CA THR A 317 -4.73 -19.27 -4.23
C THR A 317 -3.68 -18.29 -3.73
N GLY A 318 -4.10 -17.15 -3.18
CA GLY A 318 -3.21 -16.10 -2.70
C GLY A 318 -2.91 -16.20 -1.20
N ASN A 319 -2.12 -15.23 -0.73
CA ASN A 319 -1.87 -15.00 0.68
C ASN A 319 -2.31 -13.59 1.04
N TYR A 320 -3.31 -13.48 1.93
CA TYR A 320 -3.87 -12.20 2.36
C TYR A 320 -2.82 -11.28 3.00
N PHE A 321 -1.87 -11.85 3.73
CA PHE A 321 -0.86 -11.12 4.48
C PHE A 321 0.44 -10.86 3.70
N ALA A 322 0.61 -11.47 2.52
CA ALA A 322 1.84 -11.28 1.74
C ALA A 322 2.08 -9.78 1.46
N PRO A 323 3.24 -9.22 1.85
CA PRO A 323 3.56 -7.82 1.62
C PRO A 323 4.25 -7.60 0.26
N ALA A 324 4.12 -8.54 -0.67
CA ALA A 324 4.82 -8.55 -1.93
C ALA A 324 4.56 -7.31 -2.78
N ILE A 325 5.60 -6.81 -3.42
CA ILE A 325 5.54 -5.85 -4.52
C ILE A 325 5.46 -6.67 -5.81
N GLU A 326 4.49 -6.34 -6.66
CA GLU A 326 4.16 -7.08 -7.87
C GLU A 326 4.29 -6.19 -9.11
N ASN A 327 4.71 -6.79 -10.22
CA ASN A 327 4.70 -6.14 -11.54
C ASN A 327 3.48 -6.61 -12.32
N ASN A 328 2.59 -5.70 -12.67
CA ASN A 328 1.34 -5.99 -13.37
C ASN A 328 1.21 -5.17 -14.66
N GLU A 329 0.28 -5.56 -15.52
CA GLU A 329 -0.08 -4.75 -16.69
C GLU A 329 -0.92 -3.54 -16.27
N VAL A 330 -0.83 -2.45 -17.03
CA VAL A 330 -1.69 -1.26 -16.86
C VAL A 330 -3.16 -1.67 -17.01
N ALA A 331 -4.03 -1.15 -16.16
CA ALA A 331 -5.43 -1.56 -16.09
C ALA A 331 -6.21 -1.42 -17.41
N PHE A 332 -5.86 -0.46 -18.26
CA PHE A 332 -6.50 -0.24 -19.56
C PHE A 332 -5.86 -1.01 -20.72
N SER A 333 -4.74 -1.71 -20.52
CA SER A 333 -4.10 -2.51 -21.59
C SER A 333 -5.04 -3.52 -22.24
N LYS A 334 -6.00 -4.05 -21.48
CA LYS A 334 -7.06 -4.95 -22.00
C LYS A 334 -7.97 -4.33 -23.07
N HIS A 335 -7.95 -3.01 -23.22
CA HIS A 335 -8.70 -2.28 -24.26
C HIS A 335 -7.82 -1.83 -25.42
N MET A 336 -6.54 -2.20 -25.42
CA MET A 336 -5.61 -1.99 -26.53
C MET A 336 -5.68 -3.15 -27.52
N PRO A 337 -5.40 -2.93 -28.82
CA PRO A 337 -5.13 -4.00 -29.78
C PRO A 337 -3.96 -4.89 -29.34
N GLU A 338 -3.95 -6.16 -29.72
CA GLU A 338 -2.90 -7.13 -29.29
C GLU A 338 -1.50 -6.72 -29.77
N GLU A 339 -1.40 -6.05 -30.91
CA GLU A 339 -0.16 -5.49 -31.44
C GLU A 339 0.45 -4.41 -30.54
N ASP A 340 -0.41 -3.57 -29.92
CA ASP A 340 -0.01 -2.45 -29.06
C ASP A 340 0.34 -2.90 -27.63
N LYS A 341 0.00 -4.13 -27.25
CA LYS A 341 0.33 -4.69 -25.93
C LYS A 341 1.78 -5.18 -25.83
N ARG A 342 2.44 -5.41 -26.96
CA ARG A 342 3.80 -5.94 -26.97
C ARG A 342 4.79 -4.87 -26.51
N GLY A 343 5.56 -5.20 -25.46
CA GLY A 343 6.61 -4.32 -24.95
C GLY A 343 6.10 -3.16 -24.07
N LEU A 344 4.83 -3.17 -23.66
CA LEU A 344 4.33 -2.22 -22.65
C LEU A 344 5.12 -2.35 -21.34
N ALA A 345 5.46 -1.22 -20.75
CA ALA A 345 6.00 -1.18 -19.40
C ALA A 345 4.94 -1.70 -18.41
N LYS A 346 5.42 -2.37 -17.38
CA LYS A 346 4.57 -2.86 -16.29
C LYS A 346 4.49 -1.83 -15.18
N VAL A 347 3.38 -1.85 -14.45
CA VAL A 347 3.22 -1.06 -13.23
C VAL A 347 3.69 -1.84 -12.03
N VAL A 348 4.34 -1.14 -11.10
CA VAL A 348 4.76 -1.66 -9.80
C VAL A 348 3.66 -1.40 -8.78
N GLN A 349 3.21 -2.44 -8.11
CA GLN A 349 2.07 -2.36 -7.20
C GLN A 349 2.31 -3.13 -5.90
N ARG A 350 1.78 -2.62 -4.80
CA ARG A 350 1.64 -3.30 -3.51
C ARG A 350 0.17 -3.38 -3.11
N LYS A 351 -0.32 -4.58 -2.81
CA LYS A 351 -1.69 -4.77 -2.32
C LYS A 351 -1.72 -4.68 -0.79
N TRP A 352 -2.67 -3.91 -0.28
CA TRP A 352 -2.85 -3.62 1.15
C TRP A 352 -3.87 -4.55 1.78
N THR A 353 -3.71 -4.87 3.07
CA THR A 353 -4.78 -5.46 3.88
C THR A 353 -5.71 -4.37 4.40
N ILE A 354 -6.93 -4.72 4.81
CA ILE A 354 -7.83 -3.77 5.47
C ILE A 354 -7.20 -3.28 6.80
N GLY A 355 -6.53 -4.17 7.54
CA GLY A 355 -5.87 -3.79 8.80
C GLY A 355 -4.81 -2.71 8.62
N GLU A 356 -3.90 -2.87 7.64
CA GLU A 356 -2.88 -1.85 7.32
C GLU A 356 -3.51 -0.51 6.92
N LEU A 357 -4.54 -0.55 6.06
CA LEU A 357 -5.25 0.64 5.61
C LEU A 357 -5.90 1.41 6.79
N ILE A 358 -6.70 0.71 7.59
CA ILE A 358 -7.41 1.31 8.74
C ILE A 358 -6.42 1.90 9.73
N THR A 359 -5.32 1.19 10.00
CA THR A 359 -4.25 1.67 10.88
C THR A 359 -3.61 2.95 10.35
N ALA A 360 -3.24 2.98 9.05
CA ALA A 360 -2.64 4.15 8.43
C ALA A 360 -3.57 5.38 8.46
N VAL A 361 -4.86 5.20 8.15
CA VAL A 361 -5.87 6.27 8.25
C VAL A 361 -5.98 6.78 9.69
N GLY A 362 -6.07 5.88 10.67
CA GLY A 362 -6.15 6.25 12.10
C GLY A 362 -4.90 6.98 12.60
N GLN A 363 -3.71 6.53 12.21
CA GLN A 363 -2.43 7.15 12.58
C GLN A 363 -2.27 8.56 12.02
N SER A 364 -2.86 8.87 10.86
CA SER A 364 -2.88 10.25 10.32
C SER A 364 -3.79 11.20 11.13
N GLY A 365 -4.60 10.69 12.06
CA GLY A 365 -5.55 11.47 12.85
C GLY A 365 -6.86 11.77 12.11
N LEU A 366 -7.15 11.11 11.01
CA LEU A 366 -8.48 11.08 10.40
C LEU A 366 -9.40 10.13 11.19
N VAL A 367 -10.65 10.54 11.41
CA VAL A 367 -11.64 9.72 12.16
C VAL A 367 -12.50 8.96 11.18
N ILE A 368 -12.38 7.63 11.18
CA ILE A 368 -13.20 6.76 10.33
C ILE A 368 -14.65 6.79 10.80
N LYS A 369 -15.56 7.15 9.90
CA LYS A 369 -17.02 7.22 10.13
C LYS A 369 -17.74 6.02 9.53
N VAL A 370 -17.24 5.51 8.39
CA VAL A 370 -17.87 4.40 7.66
C VAL A 370 -16.79 3.51 7.08
N LEU A 371 -16.99 2.21 7.16
CA LEU A 371 -16.37 1.20 6.33
C LEU A 371 -17.50 0.27 5.87
N GLU A 372 -17.95 0.44 4.63
CA GLU A 372 -19.01 -0.37 4.04
C GLU A 372 -18.42 -1.29 2.98
N GLU A 373 -18.66 -2.59 3.14
CA GLU A 373 -18.22 -3.62 2.21
C GLU A 373 -19.37 -4.01 1.26
N GLU A 374 -19.05 -4.25 0.00
CA GLU A 374 -20.02 -4.56 -1.03
C GLU A 374 -19.66 -5.86 -1.76
N PRO A 375 -20.64 -6.75 -2.00
CA PRO A 375 -20.45 -7.97 -2.75
C PRO A 375 -20.31 -7.69 -4.26
N ASN A 376 -19.86 -8.69 -5.01
CA ASN A 376 -19.86 -8.60 -6.48
C ASN A 376 -21.27 -8.86 -7.05
N HIS A 377 -21.94 -7.80 -7.48
CA HIS A 377 -23.31 -7.90 -8.03
C HIS A 377 -23.39 -8.49 -9.45
N LYS A 378 -22.27 -8.62 -10.16
CA LYS A 378 -22.26 -9.09 -11.57
C LYS A 378 -22.09 -10.59 -11.72
N ILE A 379 -21.59 -11.25 -10.70
CA ILE A 379 -21.33 -12.68 -10.69
C ILE A 379 -22.06 -13.23 -9.47
N ASN A 380 -22.50 -14.48 -9.49
CA ASN A 380 -23.09 -15.14 -8.32
C ASN A 380 -22.03 -15.43 -7.24
N ASP A 381 -21.23 -14.43 -6.89
CA ASP A 381 -20.20 -14.46 -5.84
C ASP A 381 -20.83 -14.20 -4.49
N ILE A 382 -21.89 -14.90 -4.19
CA ILE A 382 -22.62 -14.71 -2.94
C ILE A 382 -21.65 -14.89 -1.77
N GLY A 383 -21.48 -13.82 -1.01
CA GLY A 383 -20.68 -13.83 0.21
C GLY A 383 -19.21 -13.46 0.07
N ILE A 384 -18.72 -13.11 -1.13
CA ILE A 384 -17.36 -12.59 -1.30
C ILE A 384 -17.40 -11.06 -1.43
N PRO A 385 -16.76 -10.31 -0.53
CA PRO A 385 -16.65 -8.86 -0.66
C PRO A 385 -15.78 -8.50 -1.88
N LYS A 386 -16.29 -7.60 -2.72
CA LYS A 386 -15.62 -7.16 -3.96
C LYS A 386 -14.99 -5.80 -3.85
N THR A 387 -15.71 -4.87 -3.26
CA THR A 387 -15.29 -3.49 -3.02
C THR A 387 -15.63 -3.09 -1.60
N TYR A 388 -15.07 -1.99 -1.16
CA TYR A 388 -15.46 -1.30 0.06
C TYR A 388 -15.43 0.20 -0.15
N THR A 389 -16.22 0.93 0.64
CA THR A 389 -16.17 2.38 0.74
C THR A 389 -15.79 2.76 2.16
N LEU A 390 -14.68 3.47 2.31
CA LEU A 390 -14.24 4.06 3.57
C LEU A 390 -14.52 5.56 3.54
N VAL A 391 -15.14 6.06 4.61
CA VAL A 391 -15.31 7.50 4.83
C VAL A 391 -14.62 7.88 6.12
N ALA A 392 -13.66 8.80 6.03
CA ALA A 392 -12.99 9.37 7.18
C ALA A 392 -13.14 10.89 7.19
N GLU A 393 -13.11 11.52 8.36
CA GLU A 393 -13.35 12.94 8.55
C GLU A 393 -12.17 13.58 9.27
N ARG A 394 -11.76 14.77 8.79
CA ARG A 394 -10.87 15.63 9.56
C ARG A 394 -11.68 16.33 10.65
N ILE A 395 -11.45 15.96 11.90
CA ILE A 395 -12.04 16.68 13.03
C ILE A 395 -11.36 18.05 13.21
N SER A 396 -12.09 19.00 13.77
CA SER A 396 -11.51 20.28 14.18
C SER A 396 -10.42 20.02 15.23
N ASP A 397 -9.28 20.66 15.08
CA ASP A 397 -8.30 20.73 16.16
C ASP A 397 -8.95 21.50 17.32
N THR A 398 -9.70 20.79 18.16
CA THR A 398 -10.12 21.37 19.45
C THR A 398 -8.85 21.57 20.22
N HIS A 399 -8.41 22.82 20.34
CA HIS A 399 -7.40 23.19 21.30
C HIS A 399 -7.84 22.62 22.65
N GLY A 400 -7.08 21.65 23.16
CA GLY A 400 -7.27 21.16 24.51
C GLY A 400 -7.21 22.36 25.45
N ALA A 401 -8.34 22.61 26.11
CA ALA A 401 -8.40 23.51 27.24
C ALA A 401 -7.74 22.83 28.45
#